data_5c38649231abb883e05ef6437bbd85d5
#
_entry.id   5c38649231abb883e05ef6437bbd85d5
#
_cell.length_a   1.000
_cell.length_b   1.000
_cell.length_c   1.000
_cell.angle_alpha   90.00
_cell.angle_beta   90.00
_cell.angle_gamma   90.00
#
_symmetry.space_group_name_H-M   'P 1'
#
loop_
_entity.id
_entity.type
_entity.pdbx_description
1 polymer ?
#
loop_
_entity_poly.entity_id
_entity_poly.type
_entity_poly.pdbx_seq_one_letter_code
_entity_poly.pdbx_strand_id
1 'polypeptide(L)'
;MADGYRKNSFIVHTGRVSGDVEQAKQRTDIVKLNVSKDIEPQEHACMEPVSAIGMVQDGKTILYSCTQAPFEIRSMLAKILDKPEEDIRVIVTPLGGGFGKKCDSFLEAPAVVAAHAYGKPVKITLTRKEDLILTTNAMATIRITRLALRRTASSSIWTAGCSRTADRTSAKATAR
;
A
#
# COMPACT_ATOMS: atom_id res chain seq x y z
N MET A 1 8.51 14.37 -10.13
CA MET A 1 7.10 14.33 -9.72
C MET A 1 6.23 15.35 -10.47
N ALA A 2 6.60 16.64 -10.47
CA ALA A 2 5.90 17.67 -11.24
C ALA A 2 5.83 17.38 -12.76
N ASP A 3 6.81 16.68 -13.30
CA ASP A 3 6.88 16.32 -14.72
C ASP A 3 5.85 15.24 -15.11
N GLY A 4 5.61 14.26 -14.24
CA GLY A 4 4.55 13.25 -14.43
C GLY A 4 3.16 13.86 -14.40
N TYR A 5 2.96 14.88 -13.56
CA TYR A 5 1.71 15.64 -13.53
C TYR A 5 1.46 16.38 -14.86
N ARG A 6 2.47 17.02 -15.40
CA ARG A 6 2.38 17.76 -16.67
C ARG A 6 2.13 16.82 -17.86
N LYS A 7 2.71 15.64 -17.83
CA LYS A 7 2.58 14.63 -18.90
C LYS A 7 1.33 13.75 -18.77
N ASN A 8 0.49 13.97 -17.74
CA ASN A 8 -0.72 13.19 -17.48
C ASN A 8 -0.47 11.67 -17.39
N SER A 9 0.70 11.26 -16.86
CA SER A 9 1.15 9.86 -16.77
C SER A 9 0.72 9.18 -15.45
N PHE A 10 -0.55 9.33 -15.06
CA PHE A 10 -1.11 8.66 -13.89
C PHE A 10 -1.82 7.37 -14.31
N ILE A 11 -1.57 6.29 -13.55
CA ILE A 11 -2.15 4.97 -13.82
C ILE A 11 -3.65 4.94 -13.49
N VAL A 12 -4.05 5.66 -12.43
CA VAL A 12 -5.45 5.71 -11.98
C VAL A 12 -5.88 7.15 -11.75
N HIS A 13 -7.01 7.52 -12.32
CA HIS A 13 -7.68 8.78 -12.06
C HIS A 13 -9.07 8.50 -11.50
N THR A 14 -9.29 8.85 -10.23
CA THR A 14 -10.60 8.72 -9.58
C THR A 14 -11.13 10.11 -9.23
N GLY A 15 -12.39 10.36 -9.54
CA GLY A 15 -13.08 11.59 -9.19
C GLY A 15 -14.39 11.30 -8.47
N ARG A 16 -14.67 12.02 -7.41
CA ARG A 16 -15.99 12.01 -6.76
C ARG A 16 -16.50 13.45 -6.68
N VAL A 17 -17.70 13.67 -7.17
CA VAL A 17 -18.39 14.97 -7.11
C VAL A 17 -19.65 14.79 -6.27
N SER A 18 -19.89 15.74 -5.35
CA SER A 18 -21.10 15.80 -4.54
C SER A 18 -21.62 17.25 -4.51
N GLY A 19 -22.90 17.43 -4.80
CA GLY A 19 -23.55 18.73 -4.91
C GLY A 19 -23.22 19.49 -6.20
N ASP A 20 -23.71 20.73 -6.31
CA ASP A 20 -23.51 21.60 -7.46
C ASP A 20 -22.19 22.39 -7.31
N VAL A 21 -21.13 21.87 -7.88
CA VAL A 21 -19.80 22.46 -7.83
C VAL A 21 -19.69 23.73 -8.68
N GLU A 22 -20.39 23.80 -9.81
CA GLU A 22 -20.33 24.97 -10.69
C GLU A 22 -21.05 26.16 -10.06
N GLN A 23 -22.21 25.95 -9.47
CA GLN A 23 -22.89 26.98 -8.69
C GLN A 23 -22.04 27.46 -7.51
N ALA A 24 -21.37 26.52 -6.80
CA ALA A 24 -20.48 26.84 -5.70
C ALA A 24 -19.28 27.71 -6.15
N LYS A 25 -18.71 27.47 -7.34
CA LYS A 25 -17.61 28.28 -7.88
C LYS A 25 -18.00 29.73 -8.19
N GLN A 26 -19.24 29.99 -8.52
CA GLN A 26 -19.76 31.34 -8.88
C GLN A 26 -20.06 32.19 -7.64
N ARG A 27 -20.11 31.62 -6.45
CA ARG A 27 -20.43 32.36 -5.23
C ARG A 27 -19.36 33.37 -4.88
N THR A 28 -19.80 34.54 -4.39
CA THR A 28 -18.95 35.66 -3.96
C THR A 28 -18.75 35.73 -2.43
N ASP A 29 -19.60 35.01 -1.68
CA ASP A 29 -19.57 34.95 -0.19
C ASP A 29 -18.64 33.85 0.35
N ILE A 30 -17.73 33.38 -0.45
CA ILE A 30 -16.81 32.29 -0.11
C ILE A 30 -15.34 32.74 -0.20
N VAL A 31 -14.52 32.18 0.67
CA VAL A 31 -13.05 32.25 0.59
C VAL A 31 -12.55 31.02 -0.18
N LYS A 32 -11.85 31.27 -1.28
CA LYS A 32 -11.26 30.21 -2.13
C LYS A 32 -9.80 30.02 -1.74
N LEU A 33 -9.43 28.80 -1.37
CA LEU A 33 -8.07 28.39 -1.06
C LEU A 33 -7.61 27.34 -2.06
N ASN A 34 -6.43 27.57 -2.64
CA ASN A 34 -5.74 26.55 -3.44
C ASN A 34 -4.47 26.15 -2.70
N VAL A 35 -4.40 24.89 -2.31
CA VAL A 35 -3.25 24.33 -1.59
C VAL A 35 -2.67 23.20 -2.42
N SER A 36 -1.37 23.25 -2.67
CA SER A 36 -0.60 22.14 -3.21
C SER A 36 0.38 21.67 -2.15
N LYS A 37 0.43 20.35 -1.93
CA LYS A 37 1.34 19.73 -0.98
C LYS A 37 1.98 18.51 -1.62
N ASP A 38 3.30 18.45 -1.58
CA ASP A 38 4.08 17.28 -1.91
C ASP A 38 4.39 16.50 -0.64
N ILE A 39 4.12 15.19 -0.69
CA ILE A 39 4.41 14.27 0.39
C ILE A 39 5.44 13.29 -0.15
N GLU A 40 6.63 13.32 0.45
CA GLU A 40 7.72 12.41 0.09
C GLU A 40 7.40 10.97 0.53
N PRO A 41 8.00 9.95 -0.15
CA PRO A 41 7.90 8.57 0.30
C PRO A 41 8.46 8.44 1.71
N GLN A 42 7.76 7.68 2.54
CA GLN A 42 8.18 7.43 3.91
C GLN A 42 8.23 5.94 4.20
N GLU A 43 9.27 5.50 4.91
CA GLU A 43 9.32 4.15 5.44
C GLU A 43 8.41 4.03 6.66
N HIS A 44 7.63 2.95 6.72
CA HIS A 44 6.67 2.71 7.80
C HIS A 44 7.34 2.42 9.14
N ALA A 45 8.57 1.93 9.12
CA ALA A 45 9.43 1.64 10.27
C ALA A 45 8.70 0.86 11.38
N CYS A 46 7.93 -0.18 11.01
CA CYS A 46 7.27 -1.05 11.98
C CYS A 46 8.28 -1.58 13.00
N MET A 47 7.95 -1.60 14.29
CA MET A 47 8.85 -2.12 15.32
C MET A 47 9.20 -3.59 15.08
N GLU A 48 8.25 -4.39 14.62
CA GLU A 48 8.45 -5.76 14.20
C GLU A 48 8.91 -5.82 12.73
N PRO A 49 10.13 -6.31 12.43
CA PRO A 49 10.55 -6.61 11.06
C PRO A 49 9.71 -7.72 10.43
N VAL A 50 9.73 -7.81 9.10
CA VAL A 50 9.01 -8.87 8.39
C VAL A 50 9.63 -10.22 8.71
N SER A 51 8.77 -11.19 9.04
CA SER A 51 9.15 -12.59 9.28
C SER A 51 8.07 -13.55 8.83
N ALA A 52 8.49 -14.75 8.39
CA ALA A 52 7.62 -15.82 7.99
C ALA A 52 8.19 -17.20 8.39
N ILE A 53 7.31 -18.15 8.69
CA ILE A 53 7.65 -19.55 8.92
C ILE A 53 6.78 -20.40 8.01
N GLY A 54 7.40 -21.07 7.04
CA GLY A 54 6.74 -22.08 6.20
C GLY A 54 6.95 -23.47 6.74
N MET A 55 5.95 -24.33 6.66
CA MET A 55 6.04 -25.75 6.99
C MET A 55 5.05 -26.59 6.19
N VAL A 56 5.33 -27.86 6.05
CA VAL A 56 4.42 -28.85 5.48
C VAL A 56 4.07 -29.85 6.57
N GLN A 57 2.78 -30.06 6.80
CA GLN A 57 2.27 -31.01 7.78
C GLN A 57 1.04 -31.71 7.21
N ASP A 58 1.02 -33.05 7.26
CA ASP A 58 -0.07 -33.89 6.77
C ASP A 58 -0.51 -33.53 5.32
N GLY A 59 0.47 -33.27 4.45
CA GLY A 59 0.26 -32.87 3.06
C GLY A 59 -0.17 -31.42 2.85
N LYS A 60 -0.55 -30.71 3.90
CA LYS A 60 -0.97 -29.31 3.87
C LYS A 60 0.20 -28.35 4.08
N THR A 61 0.12 -27.21 3.43
CA THR A 61 1.06 -26.11 3.60
C THR A 61 0.57 -25.20 4.70
N ILE A 62 1.41 -24.96 5.71
CA ILE A 62 1.12 -24.05 6.81
C ILE A 62 2.13 -22.92 6.78
N LEU A 63 1.62 -21.70 6.80
CA LEU A 63 2.42 -20.47 6.88
C LEU A 63 2.04 -19.69 8.12
N TYR A 64 3.01 -19.37 8.98
CA TYR A 64 2.89 -18.32 9.99
C TYR A 64 3.54 -17.06 9.45
N SER A 65 2.81 -15.96 9.43
CA SER A 65 3.31 -14.67 8.93
C SER A 65 2.74 -13.50 9.70
N CYS A 66 3.51 -12.42 9.76
CA CYS A 66 3.09 -11.12 10.26
C CYS A 66 2.43 -10.29 9.14
N THR A 67 1.51 -10.87 8.38
CA THR A 67 0.84 -10.24 7.25
C THR A 67 -0.46 -9.52 7.61
N GLN A 68 -0.80 -8.46 6.87
CA GLN A 68 -2.11 -7.80 6.92
C GLN A 68 -3.10 -8.35 5.87
N ALA A 69 -2.61 -9.17 4.93
CA ALA A 69 -3.35 -9.66 3.76
C ALA A 69 -3.32 -11.19 3.64
N PRO A 70 -3.83 -11.96 4.64
CA PRO A 70 -3.69 -13.42 4.67
C PRO A 70 -4.39 -14.12 3.51
N PHE A 71 -5.49 -13.61 3.01
CA PHE A 71 -6.24 -14.24 1.92
C PHE A 71 -5.53 -14.08 0.58
N GLU A 72 -4.97 -12.90 0.32
CA GLU A 72 -4.19 -12.60 -0.89
C GLU A 72 -2.91 -13.44 -0.93
N ILE A 73 -2.25 -13.58 0.22
CA ILE A 73 -1.07 -14.45 0.36
C ILE A 73 -1.44 -15.92 0.12
N ARG A 74 -2.57 -16.39 0.67
CA ARG A 74 -3.04 -17.75 0.42
C ARG A 74 -3.26 -18.01 -1.06
N SER A 75 -3.98 -17.12 -1.75
CA SER A 75 -4.24 -17.24 -3.19
C SER A 75 -2.96 -17.17 -4.03
N MET A 76 -1.99 -16.36 -3.62
CA MET A 76 -0.69 -16.29 -4.26
C MET A 76 0.10 -17.60 -4.10
N LEU A 77 0.15 -18.14 -2.88
CA LEU A 77 0.85 -19.40 -2.59
C LEU A 77 0.21 -20.60 -3.30
N ALA A 78 -1.12 -20.61 -3.45
CA ALA A 78 -1.85 -21.61 -4.21
C ALA A 78 -1.36 -21.69 -5.66
N LYS A 79 -1.18 -20.52 -6.29
CA LYS A 79 -0.64 -20.41 -7.65
C LYS A 79 0.83 -20.82 -7.75
N ILE A 80 1.66 -20.43 -6.77
CA ILE A 80 3.11 -20.74 -6.77
C ILE A 80 3.34 -22.24 -6.59
N LEU A 81 2.54 -22.90 -5.75
CA LEU A 81 2.70 -24.32 -5.42
C LEU A 81 1.90 -25.24 -6.34
N ASP A 82 1.08 -24.69 -7.23
CA ASP A 82 0.10 -25.42 -8.04
C ASP A 82 -0.78 -26.34 -7.17
N LYS A 83 -1.33 -25.75 -6.08
CA LYS A 83 -2.18 -26.44 -5.10
C LYS A 83 -3.50 -25.70 -4.91
N PRO A 84 -4.58 -26.41 -4.53
CA PRO A 84 -5.83 -25.78 -4.14
C PRO A 84 -5.67 -24.95 -2.85
N GLU A 85 -6.43 -23.86 -2.73
CA GLU A 85 -6.35 -22.95 -1.58
C GLU A 85 -6.69 -23.64 -0.24
N GLU A 86 -7.53 -24.66 -0.25
CA GLU A 86 -7.91 -25.47 0.92
C GLU A 86 -6.75 -26.27 1.53
N ASP A 87 -5.69 -26.50 0.76
CA ASP A 87 -4.47 -27.16 1.24
C ASP A 87 -3.46 -26.16 1.81
N ILE A 88 -3.79 -24.88 1.81
CA ILE A 88 -2.92 -23.82 2.32
C ILE A 88 -3.59 -23.10 3.48
N ARG A 89 -2.92 -23.11 4.63
CA ARG A 89 -3.35 -22.43 5.84
C ARG A 89 -2.38 -21.31 6.18
N VAL A 90 -2.87 -20.06 6.15
CA VAL A 90 -2.12 -18.89 6.61
C VAL A 90 -2.58 -18.51 8.01
N ILE A 91 -1.65 -18.49 8.95
CA ILE A 91 -1.87 -18.14 10.35
C ILE A 91 -1.19 -16.79 10.62
N VAL A 92 -2.00 -15.79 10.90
CA VAL A 92 -1.48 -14.47 11.23
C VAL A 92 -1.10 -14.43 12.71
N THR A 93 0.14 -14.05 12.98
CA THR A 93 0.64 -13.78 14.33
C THR A 93 0.24 -12.38 14.79
N PRO A 94 0.25 -12.08 16.10
CA PRO A 94 0.09 -10.71 16.56
C PRO A 94 1.08 -9.77 15.84
N LEU A 95 0.55 -8.64 15.32
CA LEU A 95 1.33 -7.71 14.50
C LEU A 95 1.98 -6.63 15.35
N GLY A 96 3.31 -6.52 15.27
CA GLY A 96 4.09 -5.44 15.87
C GLY A 96 4.18 -4.18 14.99
N GLY A 97 3.06 -3.79 14.40
CA GLY A 97 2.92 -2.71 13.42
C GLY A 97 2.80 -3.24 11.99
N GLY A 98 2.04 -2.53 11.15
CA GLY A 98 1.84 -2.90 9.75
C GLY A 98 1.79 -1.68 8.84
N PHE A 99 0.87 -0.75 9.11
CA PHE A 99 0.71 0.54 8.40
C PHE A 99 0.63 0.44 6.87
N GLY A 100 0.19 -0.73 6.36
CA GLY A 100 0.14 -1.04 4.93
C GLY A 100 1.37 -1.78 4.38
N LYS A 101 2.54 -1.69 5.01
CA LYS A 101 3.77 -2.36 4.58
C LYS A 101 3.60 -3.88 4.47
N LYS A 102 2.93 -4.48 5.44
CA LYS A 102 2.74 -5.94 5.54
C LYS A 102 1.54 -6.47 4.73
N CYS A 103 1.00 -5.68 3.80
CA CYS A 103 0.06 -6.15 2.79
C CYS A 103 0.76 -6.90 1.66
N ASP A 104 2.02 -6.54 1.37
CA ASP A 104 2.81 -7.20 0.34
C ASP A 104 3.47 -8.47 0.87
N SER A 105 3.78 -9.41 -0.04
CA SER A 105 4.49 -10.64 0.30
C SER A 105 5.98 -10.48 0.00
N PHE A 106 6.80 -10.67 1.02
CA PHE A 106 8.28 -10.58 0.90
C PHE A 106 8.94 -11.92 1.19
N LEU A 107 8.57 -12.57 2.29
CA LEU A 107 9.23 -13.77 2.80
C LEU A 107 8.34 -15.01 2.77
N GLU A 108 7.06 -14.85 2.57
CA GLU A 108 6.06 -15.92 2.64
C GLU A 108 6.33 -16.99 1.59
N ALA A 109 6.49 -16.57 0.33
CA ALA A 109 6.77 -17.50 -0.75
C ALA A 109 8.14 -18.20 -0.60
N PRO A 110 9.26 -17.50 -0.37
CA PRO A 110 10.55 -18.13 -0.11
C PRO A 110 10.53 -19.12 1.07
N ALA A 111 9.87 -18.77 2.18
CA ALA A 111 9.80 -19.65 3.35
C ALA A 111 9.04 -20.93 3.06
N VAL A 112 7.92 -20.83 2.35
CA VAL A 112 7.08 -21.97 2.00
C VAL A 112 7.76 -22.86 0.95
N VAL A 113 8.32 -22.27 -0.11
CA VAL A 113 9.04 -23.03 -1.16
C VAL A 113 10.22 -23.78 -0.57
N ALA A 114 11.00 -23.14 0.30
CA ALA A 114 12.11 -23.80 0.99
C ALA A 114 11.62 -24.92 1.92
N ALA A 115 10.50 -24.74 2.63
CA ALA A 115 9.93 -25.78 3.47
C ALA A 115 9.50 -27.03 2.66
N HIS A 116 8.93 -26.82 1.46
CA HIS A 116 8.63 -27.91 0.54
C HIS A 116 9.88 -28.62 0.03
N ALA A 117 10.92 -27.86 -0.34
CA ALA A 117 12.15 -28.41 -0.88
C ALA A 117 12.95 -29.23 0.16
N TYR A 118 12.99 -28.75 1.40
CA TYR A 118 13.76 -29.42 2.46
C TYR A 118 12.95 -30.40 3.31
N GLY A 119 11.63 -30.43 3.19
CA GLY A 119 10.76 -31.26 4.02
C GLY A 119 10.80 -30.92 5.52
N LYS A 120 11.18 -29.69 5.87
CA LYS A 120 11.34 -29.19 7.24
C LYS A 120 10.78 -27.79 7.40
N PRO A 121 10.35 -27.38 8.61
CA PRO A 121 9.98 -26.01 8.86
C PRO A 121 11.14 -25.03 8.57
N VAL A 122 10.86 -23.96 7.83
CA VAL A 122 11.82 -22.92 7.48
C VAL A 122 11.32 -21.58 7.99
N LYS A 123 12.15 -20.93 8.81
CA LYS A 123 11.90 -19.55 9.28
C LYS A 123 12.85 -18.59 8.57
N ILE A 124 12.29 -17.49 8.06
CA ILE A 124 13.04 -16.37 7.51
C ILE A 124 12.61 -15.12 8.26
N THR A 125 13.58 -14.31 8.71
CA THR A 125 13.34 -13.05 9.41
C THR A 125 14.33 -12.03 8.90
N LEU A 126 13.83 -10.86 8.49
CA LEU A 126 14.70 -9.76 8.08
C LEU A 126 15.36 -9.10 9.30
N THR A 127 16.62 -8.73 9.16
CA THR A 127 17.23 -7.74 10.04
C THR A 127 16.59 -6.38 9.82
N ARG A 128 16.70 -5.45 10.76
CA ARG A 128 16.18 -4.09 10.59
C ARG A 128 16.69 -3.41 9.32
N LYS A 129 17.97 -3.61 8.99
CA LYS A 129 18.58 -3.03 7.80
C LYS A 129 17.97 -3.59 6.52
N GLU A 130 17.77 -4.90 6.45
CA GLU A 130 17.13 -5.57 5.31
C GLU A 130 15.67 -5.15 5.18
N ASP A 131 14.95 -5.06 6.29
CA ASP A 131 13.56 -4.66 6.34
C ASP A 131 13.34 -3.24 5.77
N LEU A 132 14.26 -2.30 6.06
CA LEU A 132 14.21 -0.94 5.51
C LEU A 132 14.56 -0.86 4.01
N ILE A 133 15.33 -1.81 3.49
CA ILE A 133 15.84 -1.79 2.11
C ILE A 133 14.96 -2.61 1.17
N LEU A 134 14.49 -3.77 1.61
CA LEU A 134 13.84 -4.78 0.78
C LEU A 134 12.31 -4.62 0.72
N THR A 135 11.72 -3.91 1.67
CA THR A 135 10.26 -3.78 1.75
C THR A 135 9.75 -2.49 1.10
N THR A 136 8.46 -2.43 0.84
CA THR A 136 7.82 -1.27 0.21
C THR A 136 7.73 -0.09 1.17
N ASN A 137 7.89 1.11 0.61
CA ASN A 137 7.70 2.38 1.31
C ASN A 137 6.32 2.97 0.97
N ALA A 138 5.80 3.84 1.84
CA ALA A 138 4.64 4.64 1.52
C ALA A 138 4.90 5.47 0.25
N MET A 139 3.94 5.42 -0.68
CA MET A 139 4.10 6.11 -1.96
C MET A 139 4.13 7.62 -1.81
N ALA A 140 4.97 8.27 -2.61
CA ALA A 140 4.97 9.72 -2.74
C ALA A 140 3.64 10.21 -3.31
N THR A 141 3.08 11.25 -2.71
CA THR A 141 1.79 11.79 -3.13
C THR A 141 1.87 13.29 -3.36
N ILE A 142 1.39 13.75 -4.51
CA ILE A 142 1.12 15.17 -4.74
C ILE A 142 -0.37 15.40 -4.49
N ARG A 143 -0.67 16.22 -3.51
CA ARG A 143 -2.05 16.59 -3.19
C ARG A 143 -2.32 18.03 -3.58
N ILE A 144 -3.25 18.24 -4.49
CA ILE A 144 -3.77 19.56 -4.84
C ILE A 144 -5.18 19.64 -4.28
N THR A 145 -5.40 20.53 -3.33
CA THR A 145 -6.71 20.75 -2.73
C THR A 145 -7.20 22.14 -3.07
N ARG A 146 -8.38 22.21 -3.64
CA ARG A 146 -9.11 23.45 -3.84
C ARG A 146 -10.24 23.49 -2.82
N LEU A 147 -10.19 24.44 -1.92
CA LEU A 147 -11.14 24.59 -0.83
C LEU A 147 -11.90 25.91 -0.99
N ALA A 148 -13.21 25.85 -0.87
CA ALA A 148 -14.06 27.01 -0.81
C ALA A 148 -14.85 26.97 0.51
N LEU A 149 -14.68 28.00 1.34
CA LEU A 149 -15.30 28.12 2.65
C LEU A 149 -16.23 29.32 2.67
N ARG A 150 -17.40 29.18 3.29
CA ARG A 150 -18.27 30.31 3.58
C ARG A 150 -17.64 31.22 4.64
N ARG A 151 -17.81 32.53 4.49
CA ARG A 151 -17.28 33.55 5.42
C ARG A 151 -17.99 33.56 6.77
N THR A 152 -19.24 33.11 6.82
CA THR A 152 -20.02 32.91 8.05
C THR A 152 -19.91 31.46 8.50
N ALA A 153 -19.59 31.21 9.76
CA ALA A 153 -19.29 29.91 10.36
C ALA A 153 -20.48 28.92 10.45
N SER A 154 -21.27 28.82 9.41
CA SER A 154 -22.27 27.77 9.22
C SER A 154 -21.70 26.80 8.16
N SER A 155 -21.30 25.67 8.62
CA SER A 155 -20.67 24.52 8.00
C SER A 155 -21.21 24.14 6.61
N SER A 156 -20.63 24.68 5.57
CA SER A 156 -20.68 24.11 4.22
C SER A 156 -19.25 24.04 3.71
N ILE A 157 -18.51 23.04 4.13
CA ILE A 157 -17.17 22.75 3.61
C ILE A 157 -17.34 22.04 2.28
N TRP A 158 -17.00 22.70 1.19
CA TRP A 158 -16.87 22.07 -0.11
C TRP A 158 -15.39 21.77 -0.32
N THR A 159 -15.04 20.49 -0.27
CA THR A 159 -13.68 20.03 -0.58
C THR A 159 -13.68 19.42 -1.97
N ALA A 160 -13.22 20.14 -2.96
CA ALA A 160 -12.82 19.54 -4.22
C ALA A 160 -11.35 19.14 -4.10
N GLY A 161 -11.09 17.91 -3.65
CA GLY A 161 -9.73 17.37 -3.54
C GLY A 161 -9.41 16.52 -4.75
N CYS A 162 -8.33 16.81 -5.48
CA CYS A 162 -7.70 15.86 -6.38
C CYS A 162 -6.40 15.39 -5.72
N SER A 163 -6.39 14.19 -5.17
CA SER A 163 -5.15 13.53 -4.77
C SER A 163 -4.66 12.68 -5.93
N ARG A 164 -3.41 12.85 -6.32
CA ARG A 164 -2.75 12.05 -7.35
C ARG A 164 -1.55 11.39 -6.74
N THR A 165 -1.53 10.07 -6.78
CA THR A 165 -0.43 9.26 -6.31
C THR A 165 0.43 8.90 -7.52
N ALA A 166 1.72 9.19 -7.46
CA ALA A 166 2.69 8.79 -8.48
C ALA A 166 3.71 7.85 -7.84
N ASP A 167 3.88 6.69 -8.43
CA ASP A 167 4.93 5.76 -8.02
C ASP A 167 6.29 6.30 -8.50
N ARG A 168 7.22 6.52 -7.57
CA ARG A 168 8.60 6.94 -7.88
C ARG A 168 9.45 5.83 -8.50
N THR A 169 9.07 4.58 -8.33
CA THR A 169 9.85 3.45 -8.85
C THR A 169 9.83 3.39 -10.37
N SER A 170 8.75 3.83 -10.99
CA SER A 170 8.65 3.91 -12.45
C SER A 170 9.49 5.02 -13.09
N ALA A 171 9.86 6.06 -12.32
CA ALA A 171 10.63 7.19 -12.84
C ALA A 171 12.15 6.91 -12.95
N LYS A 172 12.68 5.90 -12.25
CA LYS A 172 14.11 5.51 -12.34
C LYS A 172 14.44 4.55 -13.47
N ALA A 173 13.43 3.90 -14.06
CA ALA A 173 13.64 2.93 -15.13
C ALA A 173 13.86 3.57 -16.52
N THR A 174 13.62 4.87 -16.66
CA THR A 174 13.73 5.58 -17.96
C THR A 174 14.99 6.45 -18.09
N ALA A 175 15.91 6.39 -17.13
CA ALA A 175 17.17 7.14 -17.14
C ALA A 175 18.37 6.21 -17.31
N ARG A 176 18.35 5.34 -18.37
CA ARG A 176 19.54 4.67 -18.92
C ARG A 176 19.44 4.70 -20.44
#